data_47fd8d1333e251647d85471d56f92f51
#
_entry.id   47fd8d1333e251647d85471d56f92f51
#
_cell.length_a   1.000
_cell.length_b   1.000
_cell.length_c   1.000
_cell.angle_alpha   90.00
_cell.angle_beta   90.00
_cell.angle_gamma   90.00
#
_symmetry.space_group_name_H-M   'P 1'
#
loop_
_entity.id
_entity.type
_entity.pdbx_description
1 polymer ?
#
loop_
_entity_poly.entity_id
_entity_poly.type
_entity_poly.pdbx_seq_one_letter_code
_entity_poly.pdbx_strand_id
1 'polypeptide(L)'
;DNASLTQNTRGSYPIEFIENRTPDSMAGNPSNVVFLTCDAFGVLPPLSRLTPEQAAYHFMSGYTAKVAGTEIGVTEPQATFSTCFGAPFMPRHPSTYADLLSKKIRENDAKCWLINTGWIAGGADASSRIKIKWTRNLLNAAINGNLDNVVFVKDERFGFEIPTTCE
;
A
#
# COMPACT_ATOMS: atom_id res chain seq x y z
N ASP A 1 4.44 18.94 -10.38
CA ASP A 1 4.02 19.08 -8.98
C ASP A 1 4.75 20.27 -8.33
N ASN A 2 4.01 21.12 -7.67
CA ASN A 2 4.59 22.24 -6.93
C ASN A 2 4.36 21.97 -5.42
N ALA A 3 5.40 21.50 -4.75
CA ALA A 3 5.36 21.15 -3.33
C ALA A 3 5.08 22.35 -2.40
N SER A 4 5.21 23.59 -2.90
CA SER A 4 4.85 24.78 -2.13
C SER A 4 3.34 25.02 -2.06
N LEU A 5 2.57 24.39 -2.95
CA LEU A 5 1.11 24.54 -3.00
C LEU A 5 0.40 23.38 -2.30
N THR A 6 0.82 22.15 -2.55
CA THR A 6 0.24 20.95 -1.93
C THR A 6 1.17 19.75 -2.08
N GLN A 7 1.08 18.82 -1.13
CA GLN A 7 1.76 17.51 -1.19
C GLN A 7 0.99 16.47 -2.01
N ASN A 8 -0.24 16.78 -2.41
CA ASN A 8 -1.11 15.87 -3.12
C ASN A 8 -1.69 16.55 -4.35
N THR A 9 -1.18 16.14 -5.50
CA THR A 9 -1.69 16.58 -6.81
C THR A 9 -2.24 15.38 -7.57
N ARG A 10 -3.22 15.65 -8.43
CA ARG A 10 -3.85 14.64 -9.29
C ARG A 10 -3.84 15.14 -10.72
N GLY A 11 -3.51 14.22 -11.64
CA GLY A 11 -3.56 14.49 -13.07
C GLY A 11 -4.30 13.37 -13.79
N SER A 12 -4.93 13.70 -14.88
CA SER A 12 -5.55 12.74 -15.81
C SER A 12 -4.84 12.84 -17.16
N TYR A 13 -4.52 11.71 -17.75
CA TYR A 13 -3.88 11.63 -19.06
C TYR A 13 -4.31 10.34 -19.77
N PRO A 14 -4.27 10.31 -21.11
CA PRO A 14 -4.54 9.09 -21.87
C PRO A 14 -3.55 7.97 -21.55
N ILE A 15 -4.02 6.71 -21.54
CA ILE A 15 -3.18 5.56 -21.22
C ILE A 15 -2.02 5.39 -22.21
N GLU A 16 -2.17 5.90 -23.42
CA GLU A 16 -1.15 5.88 -24.48
C GLU A 16 0.13 6.63 -24.10
N PHE A 17 0.06 7.54 -23.12
CA PHE A 17 1.22 8.26 -22.59
C PHE A 17 2.11 7.39 -21.69
N ILE A 18 1.65 6.19 -21.32
CA ILE A 18 2.43 5.21 -20.57
C ILE A 18 3.17 4.31 -21.56
N GLU A 19 4.47 4.51 -21.70
CA GLU A 19 5.30 3.82 -22.71
C GLU A 19 5.34 2.30 -22.53
N ASN A 20 5.37 1.82 -21.29
CA ASN A 20 5.53 0.39 -20.96
C ASN A 20 4.20 -0.33 -20.68
N ARG A 21 3.08 0.18 -21.16
CA ARG A 21 1.78 -0.50 -21.07
C ARG A 21 1.72 -1.71 -22.00
N THR A 22 0.92 -2.70 -21.66
CA THR A 22 0.58 -3.77 -22.60
C THR A 22 -0.33 -3.22 -23.69
N PRO A 23 -0.09 -3.54 -25.00
CA PRO A 23 -0.86 -2.96 -26.11
C PRO A 23 -2.36 -3.22 -26.03
N ASP A 24 -2.74 -4.40 -25.55
CA ASP A 24 -4.12 -4.88 -25.42
C ASP A 24 -4.71 -4.63 -24.02
N SER A 25 -3.94 -3.99 -23.12
CA SER A 25 -4.31 -3.76 -21.71
C SER A 25 -4.67 -5.03 -20.95
N MET A 26 -4.17 -6.19 -21.36
CA MET A 26 -4.38 -7.49 -20.71
C MET A 26 -3.07 -8.02 -20.11
N ALA A 27 -3.22 -8.74 -19.01
CA ALA A 27 -2.11 -9.44 -18.34
C ALA A 27 -2.61 -10.74 -17.68
N GLY A 28 -1.68 -11.61 -17.36
CA GLY A 28 -1.94 -12.79 -16.53
C GLY A 28 -2.17 -12.43 -15.05
N ASN A 29 -2.24 -13.45 -14.19
CA ASN A 29 -2.33 -13.22 -12.75
C ASN A 29 -1.05 -12.56 -12.21
N PRO A 30 -1.16 -11.59 -11.30
CA PRO A 30 0.00 -10.94 -10.73
C PRO A 30 0.76 -11.90 -9.79
N SER A 31 2.09 -11.85 -9.81
CA SER A 31 2.95 -12.54 -8.85
C SER A 31 3.15 -11.74 -7.55
N ASN A 32 2.87 -10.44 -7.60
CA ASN A 32 2.96 -9.56 -6.43
C ASN A 32 1.70 -8.70 -6.31
N VAL A 33 1.16 -8.60 -5.11
CA VAL A 33 0.05 -7.71 -4.74
C VAL A 33 0.58 -6.70 -3.74
N VAL A 34 0.45 -5.42 -4.03
CA VAL A 34 0.94 -4.34 -3.18
C VAL A 34 -0.23 -3.53 -2.65
N PHE A 35 -0.35 -3.50 -1.32
CA PHE A 35 -1.24 -2.58 -0.62
C PHE A 35 -0.48 -1.33 -0.25
N LEU A 36 -0.95 -0.18 -0.71
CA LEU A 36 -0.43 1.11 -0.29
C LEU A 36 -1.27 1.64 0.87
N THR A 37 -0.60 2.02 1.94
CA THR A 37 -1.24 2.72 3.05
C THR A 37 -0.49 4.01 3.36
N CYS A 38 -1.14 4.93 4.06
CA CYS A 38 -0.52 6.13 4.60
C CYS A 38 -0.84 6.14 6.11
N ASP A 39 0.14 5.78 6.92
CA ASP A 39 -0.04 5.74 8.37
C ASP A 39 0.24 7.11 8.98
N ALA A 40 -0.78 7.74 9.56
CA ALA A 40 -0.65 9.05 10.20
C ALA A 40 -0.05 8.96 11.62
N PHE A 41 -0.08 7.78 12.24
CA PHE A 41 0.36 7.59 13.64
C PHE A 41 1.79 7.05 13.75
N GLY A 42 2.39 6.61 12.67
CA GLY A 42 3.76 6.11 12.64
C GLY A 42 3.95 4.77 13.36
N VAL A 43 2.94 3.91 13.32
CA VAL A 43 2.96 2.59 13.96
C VAL A 43 3.23 1.45 12.99
N LEU A 44 2.90 1.64 11.71
CA LEU A 44 3.14 0.65 10.66
C LEU A 44 4.59 0.69 10.17
N PRO A 45 5.20 -0.48 9.93
CA PRO A 45 6.51 -0.56 9.29
C PRO A 45 6.49 0.04 7.87
N PRO A 46 7.65 0.50 7.35
CA PRO A 46 7.73 1.01 5.98
C PRO A 46 7.37 -0.02 4.91
N LEU A 47 7.73 -1.29 5.15
CA LEU A 47 7.41 -2.43 4.30
C LEU A 47 7.14 -3.66 5.16
N SER A 48 6.10 -4.40 4.81
CA SER A 48 5.76 -5.68 5.43
C SER A 48 5.35 -6.70 4.38
N ARG A 49 5.72 -7.96 4.59
CA ARG A 49 5.17 -9.10 3.87
C ARG A 49 3.96 -9.62 4.63
N LEU A 50 2.85 -9.84 3.93
CA LEU A 50 1.57 -10.26 4.50
C LEU A 50 1.27 -11.70 4.15
N THR A 51 0.67 -12.45 5.10
CA THR A 51 -0.02 -13.69 4.79
C THR A 51 -1.31 -13.41 4.02
N PRO A 52 -1.93 -14.40 3.33
CA PRO A 52 -3.23 -14.22 2.68
C PRO A 52 -4.32 -13.71 3.62
N GLU A 53 -4.31 -14.11 4.89
CA GLU A 53 -5.26 -13.69 5.92
C GLU A 53 -5.04 -12.23 6.34
N GLN A 54 -3.77 -11.83 6.53
CA GLN A 54 -3.41 -10.44 6.81
C GLN A 54 -3.74 -9.53 5.64
N ALA A 55 -3.50 -9.99 4.40
CA ALA A 55 -3.87 -9.28 3.19
C ALA A 55 -5.39 -9.07 3.09
N ALA A 56 -6.19 -10.11 3.38
CA ALA A 56 -7.65 -10.01 3.41
C ALA A 56 -8.15 -9.04 4.48
N TYR A 57 -7.57 -9.09 5.68
CA TYR A 57 -7.92 -8.17 6.76
C TYR A 57 -7.60 -6.71 6.39
N HIS A 58 -6.38 -6.47 5.88
CA HIS A 58 -5.98 -5.14 5.46
C HIS A 58 -6.84 -4.61 4.31
N PHE A 59 -7.18 -5.47 3.35
CA PHE A 59 -8.09 -5.16 2.26
C PHE A 59 -9.48 -4.76 2.78
N MET A 60 -10.05 -5.53 3.71
CA MET A 60 -11.36 -5.21 4.29
C MET A 60 -11.34 -3.90 5.08
N SER A 61 -10.30 -3.66 5.86
CA SER A 61 -10.20 -2.43 6.65
C SER A 61 -9.92 -1.21 5.78
N GLY A 62 -9.06 -1.37 4.76
CA GLY A 62 -8.64 -0.28 3.89
C GLY A 62 -8.03 0.89 4.65
N TYR A 63 -7.27 0.59 5.72
CA TYR A 63 -6.65 1.63 6.55
C TYR A 63 -5.69 2.49 5.77
N THR A 64 -5.87 3.81 5.84
CA THR A 64 -5.00 4.82 5.26
C THR A 64 -5.20 6.15 6.00
N ALA A 65 -4.61 7.22 5.49
CA ALA A 65 -4.86 8.57 5.99
C ALA A 65 -5.23 9.52 4.86
N LYS A 66 -6.16 10.43 5.15
CA LYS A 66 -6.35 11.64 4.37
C LYS A 66 -5.19 12.58 4.68
N VAL A 67 -4.60 13.16 3.65
CA VAL A 67 -3.53 14.15 3.78
C VAL A 67 -4.00 15.50 3.25
N ALA A 68 -3.31 16.57 3.61
CA ALA A 68 -3.65 17.91 3.14
C ALA A 68 -3.85 17.95 1.62
N GLY A 69 -4.90 18.62 1.16
CA GLY A 69 -5.26 18.74 -0.26
C GLY A 69 -6.02 17.55 -0.87
N THR A 70 -6.35 16.51 -0.09
CA THR A 70 -7.19 15.39 -0.57
C THR A 70 -8.68 15.75 -0.64
N GLU A 71 -9.15 16.48 0.36
CA GLU A 71 -10.53 16.94 0.48
C GLU A 71 -10.55 18.38 1.02
N ILE A 72 -11.63 19.12 0.74
CA ILE A 72 -11.84 20.47 1.28
C ILE A 72 -11.90 20.38 2.82
N GLY A 73 -11.08 21.19 3.49
CA GLY A 73 -11.02 21.26 4.95
C GLY A 73 -10.07 20.28 5.62
N VAL A 74 -9.41 19.39 4.87
CA VAL A 74 -8.35 18.53 5.41
C VAL A 74 -7.02 19.29 5.36
N THR A 75 -6.56 19.74 6.53
CA THR A 75 -5.30 20.48 6.71
C THR A 75 -4.21 19.65 7.36
N GLU A 76 -4.59 18.59 8.07
CA GLU A 76 -3.68 17.69 8.79
C GLU A 76 -3.98 16.23 8.44
N PRO A 77 -3.00 15.32 8.56
CA PRO A 77 -3.21 13.90 8.32
C PRO A 77 -4.24 13.31 9.29
N GLN A 78 -5.25 12.64 8.75
CA GLN A 78 -6.33 12.02 9.52
C GLN A 78 -6.49 10.56 9.10
N ALA A 79 -6.49 9.65 10.08
CA ALA A 79 -6.76 8.25 9.80
C ALA A 79 -8.15 8.06 9.17
N THR A 80 -8.23 7.21 8.17
CA THR A 80 -9.47 6.86 7.50
C THR A 80 -9.48 5.39 7.10
N PHE A 81 -10.66 4.88 6.84
CA PHE A 81 -10.87 3.51 6.38
C PHE A 81 -11.66 3.53 5.07
N SER A 82 -11.07 2.96 4.03
CA SER A 82 -11.72 2.80 2.73
C SER A 82 -11.91 1.31 2.46
N THR A 83 -12.98 0.74 2.98
CA THR A 83 -13.27 -0.70 2.91
C THR A 83 -13.13 -1.21 1.48
N CYS A 84 -12.35 -2.27 1.31
CA CYS A 84 -11.97 -2.86 0.02
C CYS A 84 -11.33 -1.86 -0.95
N PHE A 85 -10.80 -0.73 -0.44
CA PHE A 85 -10.26 0.40 -1.22
C PHE A 85 -11.23 0.97 -2.26
N GLY A 86 -12.51 0.74 -2.12
CA GLY A 86 -13.52 1.18 -3.09
C GLY A 86 -14.94 0.83 -2.67
N ALA A 87 -15.28 0.92 -1.38
CA ALA A 87 -16.58 0.55 -0.84
C ALA A 87 -17.79 1.07 -1.65
N PRO A 88 -17.81 2.34 -2.16
CA PRO A 88 -18.92 2.82 -2.96
C PRO A 88 -19.16 2.05 -4.27
N PHE A 89 -18.16 1.31 -4.75
CA PHE A 89 -18.22 0.53 -5.98
C PHE A 89 -18.48 -0.96 -5.75
N MET A 90 -18.60 -1.40 -4.50
CA MET A 90 -18.71 -2.81 -4.12
C MET A 90 -20.16 -3.19 -3.83
N PRO A 91 -20.88 -3.92 -4.73
CA PRO A 91 -22.29 -4.24 -4.55
C PRO A 91 -22.55 -5.40 -3.58
N ARG A 92 -21.51 -6.11 -3.14
CA ARG A 92 -21.62 -7.25 -2.19
C ARG A 92 -20.97 -6.92 -0.87
N HIS A 93 -21.21 -7.77 0.14
CA HIS A 93 -20.57 -7.62 1.44
C HIS A 93 -19.03 -7.71 1.31
N PRO A 94 -18.27 -6.90 2.04
CA PRO A 94 -16.79 -6.86 1.95
C PRO A 94 -16.10 -8.22 2.13
N SER A 95 -16.64 -9.09 3.01
CA SER A 95 -16.09 -10.44 3.21
C SER A 95 -16.06 -11.27 1.94
N THR A 96 -17.05 -11.14 1.05
CA THR A 96 -17.08 -11.86 -0.23
C THR A 96 -15.86 -11.53 -1.09
N TYR A 97 -15.45 -10.26 -1.10
CA TYR A 97 -14.27 -9.82 -1.86
C TYR A 97 -12.97 -10.23 -1.17
N ALA A 98 -12.93 -10.20 0.17
CA ALA A 98 -11.77 -10.64 0.94
C ALA A 98 -11.51 -12.15 0.78
N ASP A 99 -12.56 -12.97 0.80
CA ASP A 99 -12.48 -14.41 0.54
C ASP A 99 -11.97 -14.69 -0.87
N LEU A 100 -12.50 -13.96 -1.86
CA LEU A 100 -12.07 -14.08 -3.24
C LEU A 100 -10.60 -13.67 -3.42
N LEU A 101 -10.18 -12.59 -2.79
CA LEU A 101 -8.78 -12.14 -2.80
C LEU A 101 -7.86 -13.19 -2.19
N SER A 102 -8.18 -13.69 -0.98
CA SER A 102 -7.40 -14.74 -0.32
C SER A 102 -7.28 -16.01 -1.17
N LYS A 103 -8.40 -16.41 -1.79
CA LYS A 103 -8.41 -17.54 -2.71
C LYS A 103 -7.46 -17.31 -3.89
N LYS A 104 -7.53 -16.14 -4.53
CA LYS A 104 -6.67 -15.80 -5.68
C LYS A 104 -5.20 -15.71 -5.31
N ILE A 105 -4.87 -15.18 -4.15
CA ILE A 105 -3.50 -15.14 -3.63
C ILE A 105 -2.95 -16.56 -3.52
N ARG A 106 -3.70 -17.49 -2.89
CA ARG A 106 -3.25 -18.88 -2.72
C ARG A 106 -3.16 -19.66 -4.01
N GLU A 107 -4.16 -19.52 -4.91
CA GLU A 107 -4.18 -20.22 -6.20
C GLU A 107 -3.02 -19.85 -7.12
N ASN A 108 -2.48 -18.64 -6.97
CA ASN A 108 -1.42 -18.11 -7.83
C ASN A 108 -0.08 -17.90 -7.11
N ASP A 109 0.03 -18.33 -5.86
CA ASP A 109 1.22 -18.15 -5.02
C ASP A 109 1.73 -16.69 -5.04
N ALA A 110 0.80 -15.74 -5.02
CA ALA A 110 1.12 -14.32 -5.12
C ALA A 110 1.67 -13.79 -3.79
N LYS A 111 2.80 -13.11 -3.84
CA LYS A 111 3.39 -12.43 -2.68
C LYS A 111 2.59 -11.16 -2.37
N CYS A 112 2.27 -10.94 -1.09
CA CYS A 112 1.53 -9.77 -0.66
C CYS A 112 2.40 -8.85 0.18
N TRP A 113 2.39 -7.57 -0.17
CA TRP A 113 3.20 -6.53 0.46
C TRP A 113 2.31 -5.40 0.95
N LEU A 114 2.60 -4.90 2.14
CA LEU A 114 2.04 -3.66 2.67
C LEU A 114 3.14 -2.60 2.70
N ILE A 115 2.93 -1.49 2.01
CA ILE A 115 3.88 -0.38 1.95
C ILE A 115 3.26 0.85 2.62
N ASN A 116 3.91 1.31 3.68
CA ASN A 116 3.55 2.55 4.35
C ASN A 116 4.19 3.75 3.63
N THR A 117 3.37 4.64 3.11
CA THR A 117 3.79 5.89 2.47
C THR A 117 3.63 7.11 3.38
N GLY A 118 3.21 6.89 4.62
CA GLY A 118 2.96 7.92 5.64
C GLY A 118 4.16 8.20 6.53
N TRP A 119 3.97 8.05 7.81
CA TRP A 119 4.96 8.35 8.85
C TRP A 119 5.43 7.09 9.57
N ILE A 120 6.52 7.22 10.31
CA ILE A 120 7.08 6.23 11.23
C ILE A 120 7.55 6.94 12.50
N ALA A 121 7.76 6.20 13.58
CA ALA A 121 8.37 6.73 14.81
C ALA A 121 7.65 7.95 15.43
N GLY A 122 6.32 7.83 15.61
CA GLY A 122 5.54 8.83 16.33
C GLY A 122 4.58 9.67 15.50
N GLY A 123 4.44 9.36 14.20
CA GLY A 123 3.42 9.96 13.36
C GLY A 123 3.73 11.35 12.83
N ALA A 124 2.70 12.02 12.32
CA ALA A 124 2.81 13.29 11.61
C ALA A 124 3.30 14.44 12.50
N ASP A 125 2.98 14.41 13.77
CA ASP A 125 3.36 15.46 14.73
C ASP A 125 4.81 15.37 15.19
N ALA A 126 5.41 14.18 15.13
CA ALA A 126 6.72 13.90 15.70
C ALA A 126 7.81 13.60 14.68
N SER A 127 7.46 13.31 13.43
CA SER A 127 8.41 12.86 12.42
C SER A 127 8.09 13.38 11.02
N SER A 128 9.06 13.24 10.11
CA SER A 128 8.85 13.56 8.70
C SER A 128 8.21 12.37 7.98
N ARG A 129 7.36 12.67 7.00
CA ARG A 129 6.78 11.66 6.11
C ARG A 129 7.88 10.89 5.36
N ILE A 130 7.65 9.60 5.15
CA ILE A 130 8.54 8.74 4.36
C ILE A 130 8.72 9.36 2.96
N LYS A 131 9.98 9.59 2.59
CA LYS A 131 10.28 10.19 1.27
C LYS A 131 9.94 9.20 0.16
N ILE A 132 9.39 9.71 -0.93
CA ILE A 132 8.96 8.88 -2.08
C ILE A 132 10.09 8.02 -2.66
N LYS A 133 11.34 8.48 -2.60
CA LYS A 133 12.48 7.67 -3.05
C LYS A 133 12.65 6.39 -2.24
N TRP A 134 12.43 6.44 -0.92
CA TRP A 134 12.49 5.26 -0.06
C TRP A 134 11.34 4.30 -0.35
N THR A 135 10.12 4.83 -0.51
CA THR A 135 8.96 4.02 -0.92
C THR A 135 9.22 3.29 -2.23
N ARG A 136 9.80 3.99 -3.22
CA ARG A 136 10.14 3.39 -4.52
C ARG A 136 11.22 2.32 -4.42
N ASN A 137 12.25 2.54 -3.60
CA ASN A 137 13.30 1.53 -3.40
C ASN A 137 12.73 0.26 -2.75
N LEU A 138 11.92 0.42 -1.70
CA LEU A 138 11.26 -0.71 -1.03
C LEU A 138 10.32 -1.46 -1.99
N LEU A 139 9.55 -0.73 -2.78
CA LEU A 139 8.68 -1.32 -3.81
C LEU A 139 9.48 -2.11 -4.85
N ASN A 140 10.54 -1.52 -5.38
CA ASN A 140 11.39 -2.18 -6.37
C ASN A 140 12.06 -3.44 -5.79
N ALA A 141 12.55 -3.38 -4.56
CA ALA A 141 13.11 -4.55 -3.89
C ALA A 141 12.08 -5.67 -3.73
N ALA A 142 10.84 -5.35 -3.36
CA ALA A 142 9.77 -6.30 -3.19
C ALA A 142 9.37 -6.99 -4.51
N ILE A 143 9.17 -6.21 -5.59
CA ILE A 143 8.69 -6.75 -6.87
C ILE A 143 9.79 -7.42 -7.70
N ASN A 144 11.05 -7.03 -7.53
CA ASN A 144 12.18 -7.60 -8.27
C ASN A 144 12.78 -8.86 -7.60
N GLY A 145 12.22 -9.31 -6.46
CA GLY A 145 12.69 -10.48 -5.74
C GLY A 145 13.95 -10.27 -4.89
N ASN A 146 14.42 -9.02 -4.73
CA ASN A 146 15.62 -8.73 -3.92
C ASN A 146 15.44 -9.11 -2.45
N LEU A 147 14.20 -9.25 -2.01
CA LEU A 147 13.86 -9.64 -0.63
C LEU A 147 13.69 -11.15 -0.45
N ASP A 148 13.83 -11.97 -1.49
CA ASP A 148 13.56 -13.40 -1.40
C ASP A 148 14.55 -14.15 -0.47
N ASN A 149 15.77 -13.67 -0.35
CA ASN A 149 16.83 -14.25 0.51
C ASN A 149 17.11 -13.41 1.77
N VAL A 150 16.29 -12.40 2.06
CA VAL A 150 16.44 -11.55 3.24
C VAL A 150 15.78 -12.22 4.44
N VAL A 151 16.40 -12.09 5.62
CA VAL A 151 15.81 -12.54 6.87
C VAL A 151 14.67 -11.60 7.24
N PHE A 152 13.52 -12.18 7.59
CA PHE A 152 12.37 -11.45 8.11
C PHE A 152 12.22 -11.66 9.60
N VAL A 153 11.81 -10.61 10.30
CA VAL A 153 11.43 -10.65 11.72
C VAL A 153 9.94 -10.34 11.84
N LYS A 154 9.29 -10.91 12.84
CA LYS A 154 7.89 -10.57 13.13
C LYS A 154 7.81 -9.29 13.93
N ASP A 155 6.99 -8.37 13.47
CA ASP A 155 6.56 -7.21 14.25
C ASP A 155 5.70 -7.66 15.44
N GLU A 156 6.02 -7.17 16.63
CA GLU A 156 5.34 -7.58 17.87
C GLU A 156 3.89 -7.09 17.96
N ARG A 157 3.54 -6.01 17.25
CA ARG A 157 2.21 -5.37 17.33
C ARG A 157 1.21 -6.03 16.40
N PHE A 158 1.59 -6.24 15.15
CA PHE A 158 0.70 -6.73 14.08
C PHE A 158 1.04 -8.13 13.60
N GLY A 159 2.18 -8.68 14.02
CA GLY A 159 2.67 -9.97 13.56
C GLY A 159 3.06 -9.97 12.07
N PHE A 160 3.30 -8.81 11.49
CA PHE A 160 3.77 -8.70 10.10
C PHE A 160 5.22 -9.14 9.99
N GLU A 161 5.58 -9.69 8.85
CA GLU A 161 6.97 -10.00 8.53
C GLU A 161 7.67 -8.78 7.93
N ILE A 162 8.70 -8.30 8.62
CA ILE A 162 9.48 -7.12 8.24
C ILE A 162 10.87 -7.56 7.79
N PRO A 163 11.35 -7.15 6.60
CA PRO A 163 12.73 -7.47 6.20
C PRO A 163 13.72 -6.72 7.08
N THR A 164 14.78 -7.42 7.50
CA THR A 164 15.84 -6.84 8.36
C THR A 164 16.76 -5.89 7.60
N THR A 165 16.86 -6.08 6.28
CA THR A 165 17.65 -5.22 5.38
C THR A 165 16.91 -5.03 4.06
N CYS A 166 17.18 -3.92 3.38
CA CYS A 166 16.72 -3.66 2.03
C CYS A 166 17.82 -2.84 1.33
N GLU A 167 18.56 -3.48 0.44
CA GLU A 167 19.60 -2.87 -0.40
C GLU A 167 19.06 -2.47 -1.75
#